data_a426779369e241a8ff5f36e904d4ea89
#
_entry.id   a426779369e241a8ff5f36e904d4ea89
#
_cell.length_a   1.000
_cell.length_b   1.000
_cell.length_c   1.000
_cell.angle_alpha   90.00
_cell.angle_beta   90.00
_cell.angle_gamma   90.00
#
_symmetry.space_group_name_H-M   'P 1'
#
loop_
_entity.id
_entity.type
_entity.pdbx_description
1 polymer ?
#
loop_
_entity_poly.entity_id
_entity_poly.type
_entity_poly.pdbx_seq_one_letter_code
_entity_poly.pdbx_strand_id
1 'polypeptide(L)'
;MKKRIISTILTLGLAASVLGACGGSGQAEGTKKAEGTSPEKVENKADGEKTELLLWMPPFGTEDTLDKETWENILAPFEEENNCHVTVEIIPWANYEEKYLTAISSGQGPDLGYMYMEMMNDYIDMGALEPFDSYLSDADKEKFYYLDKGVVNAKQYALPIVVGNARVLYYNKTLLNQAGVSKAPETWEEFKDACKSLKGAGITPFQQQWGDASKGSLNELYFPYLWQAGGDLFTEDGKEAIFNSDAGIKAAKFIYSLKEEGYLPDSTTSMNWNEINEQFKGGKLGFCVAGTNKAPGFTEAGVDWDYVTTLKDARGGTFVAADCLVLLSGSKHKDLSAKMALYMLSGESMTKFHEMAPFAPVAKDEEYHDNEDFKKIYEEEQDSLHVLPAVKGSAAIYDILYKNLQLMMLGELSPEEAINESAKYANEALAQN
;
A
#
# COMPACT_ATOMS: atom_id res chain seq x y z
N MET A 1 -42.30 -26.79 -22.67
CA MET A 1 -41.93 -28.14 -22.17
C MET A 1 -41.09 -27.99 -20.93
N LYS A 2 -41.63 -28.42 -19.77
CA LYS A 2 -40.97 -28.35 -18.45
C LYS A 2 -39.96 -29.47 -18.34
N LYS A 3 -38.73 -29.21 -17.91
CA LYS A 3 -37.89 -30.26 -17.30
C LYS A 3 -37.37 -29.74 -15.95
N ARG A 4 -37.86 -30.43 -14.91
CA ARG A 4 -37.38 -30.38 -13.53
C ARG A 4 -36.04 -31.12 -13.47
N ILE A 5 -35.07 -30.59 -12.73
CA ILE A 5 -33.90 -31.33 -12.27
C ILE A 5 -33.92 -31.38 -10.75
N ILE A 6 -33.78 -32.56 -10.27
CA ILE A 6 -33.96 -33.04 -8.90
C ILE A 6 -32.67 -32.76 -8.10
N SER A 7 -32.90 -32.21 -6.91
CA SER A 7 -31.88 -32.05 -5.85
C SER A 7 -31.64 -33.40 -5.16
N THR A 8 -30.39 -33.79 -5.05
CA THR A 8 -30.00 -34.98 -4.22
C THR A 8 -29.16 -34.47 -3.05
N ILE A 9 -29.78 -34.57 -1.88
CA ILE A 9 -29.15 -34.36 -0.57
C ILE A 9 -28.45 -35.66 -0.19
N LEU A 10 -27.16 -35.59 0.13
CA LEU A 10 -26.42 -36.70 0.72
C LEU A 10 -26.00 -36.34 2.14
N THR A 11 -26.70 -36.93 3.10
CA THR A 11 -26.38 -36.93 4.53
C THR A 11 -25.53 -38.18 4.85
N LEU A 12 -24.39 -38.01 5.50
CA LEU A 12 -23.66 -39.03 6.29
C LEU A 12 -23.10 -38.27 7.49
N GLY A 13 -23.38 -38.58 8.71
CA GLY A 13 -23.43 -39.81 9.44
C GLY A 13 -22.29 -39.79 10.45
N LEU A 14 -22.60 -39.36 11.73
CA LEU A 14 -21.73 -39.47 12.91
C LEU A 14 -21.37 -40.94 13.20
N ALA A 15 -20.12 -41.16 13.61
CA ALA A 15 -19.78 -42.33 14.46
C ALA A 15 -18.82 -41.88 15.58
N ALA A 16 -19.38 -41.87 16.78
CA ALA A 16 -18.66 -41.81 18.04
C ALA A 16 -18.16 -43.20 18.41
N SER A 17 -16.97 -43.30 18.94
CA SER A 17 -16.54 -44.49 19.71
C SER A 17 -15.78 -44.06 20.96
N VAL A 18 -16.48 -44.29 22.07
CA VAL A 18 -15.99 -44.29 23.45
C VAL A 18 -15.62 -45.74 23.81
N LEU A 19 -14.63 -45.91 24.66
CA LEU A 19 -14.32 -47.05 25.57
C LEU A 19 -12.79 -47.15 25.70
N GLY A 20 -12.18 -47.26 26.83
CA GLY A 20 -12.61 -47.58 28.18
C GLY A 20 -11.41 -47.86 29.07
N ALA A 21 -11.65 -47.69 30.30
CA ALA A 21 -10.88 -47.66 31.51
C ALA A 21 -10.20 -48.99 31.92
N CYS A 22 -9.51 -48.84 33.05
CA CYS A 22 -8.99 -49.80 34.03
C CYS A 22 -7.47 -49.87 34.05
N GLY A 23 -6.72 -49.57 35.12
CA GLY A 23 -6.99 -49.74 36.53
C GLY A 23 -5.87 -50.61 37.10
N GLY A 24 -5.18 -50.22 38.14
CA GLY A 24 -4.20 -51.06 38.82
C GLY A 24 -3.32 -50.34 39.82
N SER A 25 -3.73 -50.42 41.06
CA SER A 25 -3.07 -49.96 42.27
C SER A 25 -1.89 -50.82 42.69
N GLY A 26 -0.91 -50.27 43.37
CA GLY A 26 0.13 -51.02 44.09
C GLY A 26 1.00 -50.12 44.96
N GLN A 27 0.78 -50.26 46.25
CA GLN A 27 1.40 -49.53 47.37
C GLN A 27 2.74 -50.19 47.77
N ALA A 28 3.64 -49.40 48.29
CA ALA A 28 4.26 -49.47 49.60
C ALA A 28 5.82 -49.36 49.65
N GLU A 29 6.24 -48.37 50.44
CA GLU A 29 7.28 -48.36 51.47
C GLU A 29 8.75 -48.65 51.19
N GLY A 30 9.58 -47.76 51.71
CA GLY A 30 10.92 -48.09 52.15
C GLY A 30 11.94 -46.94 52.15
N THR A 31 11.99 -46.25 53.28
CA THR A 31 13.03 -45.32 53.75
C THR A 31 14.48 -45.82 53.55
N LYS A 32 15.44 -44.93 53.16
CA LYS A 32 16.65 -44.66 53.90
C LYS A 32 17.45 -43.44 53.35
N LYS A 33 17.84 -42.62 54.32
CA LYS A 33 18.68 -41.45 54.26
C LYS A 33 20.14 -41.81 54.02
N ALA A 34 20.86 -41.07 53.14
CA ALA A 34 22.31 -40.92 53.20
C ALA A 34 22.67 -39.55 52.66
N GLU A 35 23.39 -38.78 53.46
CA GLU A 35 24.01 -37.50 53.21
C GLU A 35 25.20 -37.64 52.24
N GLY A 36 25.46 -36.61 51.44
CA GLY A 36 26.78 -36.39 50.95
C GLY A 36 26.92 -35.72 49.60
N THR A 37 27.46 -34.50 49.63
CA THR A 37 28.18 -33.73 48.60
C THR A 37 27.39 -33.22 47.39
N SER A 38 27.20 -31.91 47.40
CA SER A 38 26.89 -31.05 46.27
C SER A 38 27.94 -31.14 45.17
N PRO A 39 27.51 -31.29 43.93
CA PRO A 39 28.23 -30.72 42.81
C PRO A 39 27.52 -29.44 42.36
N GLU A 40 28.33 -28.43 42.06
CA GLU A 40 27.95 -27.18 41.42
C GLU A 40 26.97 -27.44 40.29
N LYS A 41 25.80 -26.87 40.41
CA LYS A 41 24.81 -26.80 39.35
C LYS A 41 25.34 -25.84 38.27
N VAL A 42 25.93 -26.38 37.22
CA VAL A 42 25.96 -25.67 35.94
C VAL A 42 24.50 -25.51 35.56
N GLU A 43 24.00 -24.29 35.70
CA GLU A 43 22.72 -23.90 35.11
C GLU A 43 22.89 -24.03 33.60
N ASN A 44 22.47 -25.13 33.02
CA ASN A 44 22.02 -25.15 31.65
C ASN A 44 20.87 -24.13 31.60
N LYS A 45 21.12 -22.96 31.00
CA LYS A 45 20.04 -22.15 30.46
C LYS A 45 19.24 -23.09 29.57
N ALA A 46 18.03 -23.45 30.00
CA ALA A 46 17.03 -24.00 29.12
C ALA A 46 16.92 -23.02 27.93
N ASP A 47 17.00 -23.53 26.70
CA ASP A 47 16.59 -22.82 25.52
C ASP A 47 15.17 -22.34 25.81
N GLY A 48 15.02 -21.07 26.17
CA GLY A 48 13.72 -20.46 26.41
C GLY A 48 12.99 -20.41 25.08
N GLU A 49 11.74 -20.85 25.10
CA GLU A 49 10.83 -20.71 23.96
C GLU A 49 10.90 -19.27 23.41
N LYS A 50 11.19 -19.14 22.12
CA LYS A 50 11.29 -17.82 21.47
C LYS A 50 9.92 -17.15 21.48
N THR A 51 9.91 -15.82 21.64
CA THR A 51 8.68 -15.06 21.48
C THR A 51 8.32 -14.98 20.02
N GLU A 52 7.14 -15.42 19.63
CA GLU A 52 6.64 -15.35 18.25
C GLU A 52 6.00 -13.97 17.99
N LEU A 53 6.41 -13.30 16.93
CA LEU A 53 5.85 -12.04 16.44
C LEU A 53 5.35 -12.21 15.00
N LEU A 54 4.31 -11.49 14.64
CA LEU A 54 3.76 -11.44 13.29
C LEU A 54 3.85 -10.03 12.72
N LEU A 55 4.53 -9.90 11.57
CA LEU A 55 4.66 -8.66 10.82
C LEU A 55 3.91 -8.78 9.49
N TRP A 56 3.04 -7.80 9.20
CA TRP A 56 2.37 -7.69 7.90
C TRP A 56 2.90 -6.51 7.10
N MET A 57 3.39 -6.81 5.89
CA MET A 57 3.91 -5.81 4.94
C MET A 57 3.27 -6.01 3.57
N PRO A 58 3.14 -4.95 2.77
CA PRO A 58 2.75 -5.08 1.37
C PRO A 58 3.98 -5.41 0.49
N PRO A 59 3.78 -5.81 -0.78
CA PRO A 59 4.87 -5.93 -1.73
C PRO A 59 5.30 -4.55 -2.24
N PHE A 60 6.60 -4.26 -2.22
CA PHE A 60 7.24 -3.05 -2.75
C PHE A 60 8.13 -3.34 -3.95
N GLY A 61 8.74 -4.53 -3.98
CA GLY A 61 9.62 -5.00 -5.04
C GLY A 61 8.88 -5.51 -6.28
N THR A 62 9.60 -6.29 -7.08
CA THR A 62 9.05 -6.92 -8.28
C THR A 62 8.41 -8.27 -8.00
N GLU A 63 8.78 -8.91 -6.90
CA GLU A 63 8.33 -10.26 -6.50
C GLU A 63 8.11 -10.30 -4.97
N ASP A 64 7.00 -10.90 -4.52
CA ASP A 64 6.65 -11.01 -3.10
C ASP A 64 7.71 -11.80 -2.28
N THR A 65 8.42 -12.73 -2.93
CA THR A 65 9.52 -13.48 -2.31
C THR A 65 10.69 -12.59 -1.95
N LEU A 66 11.05 -11.64 -2.81
CA LEU A 66 12.13 -10.69 -2.57
C LEU A 66 11.80 -9.78 -1.38
N ASP A 67 10.57 -9.27 -1.32
CA ASP A 67 10.10 -8.45 -0.21
C ASP A 67 10.21 -9.20 1.11
N LYS A 68 9.76 -10.46 1.14
CA LYS A 68 9.84 -11.29 2.34
C LYS A 68 11.27 -11.54 2.79
N GLU A 69 12.14 -11.97 1.88
CA GLU A 69 13.57 -12.24 2.16
C GLU A 69 14.29 -10.98 2.66
N THR A 70 13.98 -9.82 2.10
CA THR A 70 14.54 -8.54 2.53
C THR A 70 14.20 -8.24 3.98
N TRP A 71 12.93 -8.36 4.37
CA TRP A 71 12.51 -8.13 5.75
C TRP A 71 13.04 -9.19 6.71
N GLU A 72 13.07 -10.46 6.32
CA GLU A 72 13.67 -11.54 7.13
C GLU A 72 15.16 -11.28 7.37
N ASN A 73 15.91 -10.85 6.35
CA ASN A 73 17.33 -10.51 6.46
C ASN A 73 17.57 -9.26 7.35
N ILE A 74 16.71 -8.24 7.24
CA ILE A 74 16.78 -7.05 8.09
C ILE A 74 16.53 -7.43 9.56
N LEU A 75 15.55 -8.32 9.81
CA LEU A 75 15.10 -8.67 11.16
C LEU A 75 15.94 -9.76 11.84
N ALA A 76 16.75 -10.53 11.11
CA ALA A 76 17.53 -11.62 11.69
C ALA A 76 18.42 -11.21 12.89
N PRO A 77 19.15 -10.07 12.87
CA PRO A 77 19.91 -9.63 14.04
C PRO A 77 19.00 -9.23 15.22
N PHE A 78 17.83 -8.63 14.93
CA PHE A 78 16.85 -8.28 15.96
C PHE A 78 16.31 -9.54 16.66
N GLU A 79 16.01 -10.60 15.90
CA GLU A 79 15.55 -11.89 16.44
C GLU A 79 16.58 -12.51 17.40
N GLU A 80 17.85 -12.50 17.00
CA GLU A 80 18.95 -13.03 17.82
C GLU A 80 19.11 -12.23 19.12
N GLU A 81 19.13 -10.89 19.03
CA GLU A 81 19.28 -10.02 20.19
C GLU A 81 18.13 -10.15 21.20
N ASN A 82 16.90 -10.36 20.71
CA ASN A 82 15.70 -10.31 21.54
C ASN A 82 15.11 -11.69 21.86
N ASN A 83 15.76 -12.79 21.46
CA ASN A 83 15.26 -14.16 21.63
C ASN A 83 13.81 -14.31 21.14
N CYS A 84 13.54 -13.82 19.94
CA CYS A 84 12.22 -13.91 19.29
C CYS A 84 12.33 -14.53 17.88
N HIS A 85 11.19 -14.77 17.27
CA HIS A 85 11.06 -15.11 15.86
C HIS A 85 9.97 -14.23 15.25
N VAL A 86 10.23 -13.64 14.08
CA VAL A 86 9.29 -12.77 13.36
C VAL A 86 8.82 -13.47 12.09
N THR A 87 7.56 -13.85 12.08
CA THR A 87 6.92 -14.31 10.85
C THR A 87 6.56 -13.09 9.99
N VAL A 88 7.19 -12.98 8.83
CA VAL A 88 6.88 -11.93 7.84
C VAL A 88 5.85 -12.47 6.86
N GLU A 89 4.70 -11.80 6.77
CA GLU A 89 3.68 -12.06 5.75
C GLU A 89 3.60 -10.88 4.77
N ILE A 90 3.82 -11.17 3.49
CA ILE A 90 3.59 -10.21 2.41
C ILE A 90 2.15 -10.36 1.93
N ILE A 91 1.39 -9.26 2.01
CA ILE A 91 -0.03 -9.24 1.70
C ILE A 91 -0.22 -8.46 0.40
N PRO A 92 -0.72 -9.11 -0.66
CA PRO A 92 -1.00 -8.44 -1.93
C PRO A 92 -1.95 -7.25 -1.75
N TRP A 93 -1.68 -6.14 -2.44
CA TRP A 93 -2.48 -4.92 -2.39
C TRP A 93 -3.98 -5.15 -2.65
N ALA A 94 -4.31 -6.09 -3.55
CA ALA A 94 -5.70 -6.41 -3.89
C ALA A 94 -6.54 -6.91 -2.70
N ASN A 95 -5.91 -7.53 -1.68
CA ASN A 95 -6.58 -8.12 -0.51
C ASN A 95 -6.20 -7.40 0.79
N TYR A 96 -5.47 -6.31 0.71
CA TYR A 96 -4.80 -5.69 1.87
C TYR A 96 -5.79 -5.28 2.96
N GLU A 97 -6.74 -4.45 2.60
CA GLU A 97 -7.75 -3.92 3.53
C GLU A 97 -8.68 -5.01 4.06
N GLU A 98 -9.14 -5.91 3.18
CA GLU A 98 -10.03 -7.00 3.56
C GLU A 98 -9.38 -7.92 4.60
N LYS A 99 -8.08 -8.20 4.44
CA LYS A 99 -7.32 -9.02 5.38
C LYS A 99 -7.22 -8.33 6.75
N TYR A 100 -6.89 -7.04 6.78
CA TYR A 100 -6.85 -6.27 8.04
C TYR A 100 -8.22 -6.24 8.73
N LEU A 101 -9.28 -5.90 8.00
CA LEU A 101 -10.63 -5.83 8.56
C LEU A 101 -11.08 -7.17 9.15
N THR A 102 -10.85 -8.26 8.44
CA THR A 102 -11.19 -9.61 8.88
C THR A 102 -10.40 -10.02 10.12
N ALA A 103 -9.10 -9.80 10.12
CA ALA A 103 -8.21 -10.17 11.22
C ALA A 103 -8.51 -9.38 12.49
N ILE A 104 -8.66 -8.06 12.39
CA ILE A 104 -8.99 -7.19 13.52
C ILE A 104 -10.36 -7.58 14.11
N SER A 105 -11.36 -7.80 13.25
CA SER A 105 -12.70 -8.22 13.71
C SER A 105 -12.70 -9.59 14.42
N SER A 106 -11.74 -10.46 14.11
CA SER A 106 -11.58 -11.78 14.75
C SER A 106 -10.56 -11.79 15.90
N GLY A 107 -9.88 -10.68 16.16
CA GLY A 107 -8.81 -10.57 17.16
C GLY A 107 -7.54 -11.35 16.79
N GLN A 108 -7.28 -11.55 15.49
CA GLN A 108 -6.16 -12.31 14.93
C GLN A 108 -5.28 -11.46 13.98
N GLY A 109 -5.11 -10.20 14.29
CA GLY A 109 -4.22 -9.31 13.54
C GLY A 109 -2.74 -9.55 13.81
N PRO A 110 -1.85 -8.87 13.07
CA PRO A 110 -0.42 -8.89 13.31
C PRO A 110 -0.07 -8.18 14.62
N ASP A 111 1.16 -8.35 15.10
CA ASP A 111 1.70 -7.56 16.19
C ASP A 111 2.09 -6.15 15.71
N LEU A 112 2.73 -6.08 14.54
CA LEU A 112 3.09 -4.86 13.83
C LEU A 112 2.67 -4.97 12.37
N GLY A 113 2.22 -3.87 11.79
CA GLY A 113 1.82 -3.88 10.39
C GLY A 113 2.00 -2.55 9.70
N TYR A 114 2.03 -2.58 8.38
CA TYR A 114 2.03 -1.39 7.54
C TYR A 114 0.60 -0.91 7.32
N MET A 115 0.38 0.40 7.37
CA MET A 115 -0.86 1.02 6.94
C MET A 115 -0.58 2.31 6.17
N TYR A 116 -1.37 2.57 5.14
CA TYR A 116 -1.42 3.88 4.52
C TYR A 116 -2.38 4.79 5.30
N MET A 117 -2.14 6.09 5.23
CA MET A 117 -2.76 7.09 6.13
C MET A 117 -4.28 7.08 6.11
N GLU A 118 -4.89 6.85 4.94
CA GLU A 118 -6.34 6.86 4.79
C GLU A 118 -7.06 5.68 5.46
N MET A 119 -6.35 4.57 5.74
CA MET A 119 -6.91 3.47 6.54
C MET A 119 -6.95 3.80 8.03
N MET A 120 -5.99 4.56 8.51
CA MET A 120 -5.63 4.64 9.92
C MET A 120 -6.77 5.09 10.82
N ASN A 121 -7.52 6.09 10.39
CA ASN A 121 -8.59 6.67 11.22
C ASN A 121 -9.69 5.65 11.55
N ASP A 122 -10.09 4.83 10.61
CA ASP A 122 -11.12 3.81 10.83
C ASP A 122 -10.66 2.79 11.88
N TYR A 123 -9.39 2.39 11.84
CA TYR A 123 -8.83 1.44 12.80
C TYR A 123 -8.53 2.08 14.16
N ILE A 124 -8.21 3.38 14.23
CA ILE A 124 -8.12 4.12 15.50
C ILE A 124 -9.50 4.17 16.16
N ASP A 125 -10.55 4.49 15.42
CA ASP A 125 -11.91 4.55 15.92
C ASP A 125 -12.45 3.19 16.39
N MET A 126 -12.03 2.11 15.72
CA MET A 126 -12.31 0.74 16.16
C MET A 126 -11.52 0.35 17.42
N GLY A 127 -10.59 1.17 17.90
CA GLY A 127 -9.68 0.85 19.00
C GLY A 127 -8.67 -0.26 18.67
N ALA A 128 -8.40 -0.46 17.37
CA ALA A 128 -7.54 -1.52 16.88
C ALA A 128 -6.06 -1.16 16.89
N LEU A 129 -5.72 0.13 17.00
CA LEU A 129 -4.34 0.60 17.03
C LEU A 129 -3.92 1.02 18.45
N GLU A 130 -2.70 0.67 18.80
CA GLU A 130 -2.03 1.09 20.04
C GLU A 130 -1.14 2.29 19.75
N PRO A 131 -1.25 3.42 20.47
CA PRO A 131 -0.35 4.55 20.27
C PRO A 131 1.09 4.24 20.75
N PHE A 132 2.07 4.74 20.04
CA PHE A 132 3.49 4.57 20.35
C PHE A 132 4.00 5.49 21.48
N ASP A 133 3.19 6.40 22.02
CA ASP A 133 3.64 7.42 22.99
C ASP A 133 4.40 6.85 24.19
N SER A 134 4.00 5.68 24.70
CA SER A 134 4.66 5.04 25.84
C SER A 134 5.95 4.28 25.46
N TYR A 135 6.21 4.09 24.19
CA TYR A 135 7.33 3.31 23.65
C TYR A 135 8.42 4.19 23.03
N LEU A 136 8.12 5.48 22.80
CA LEU A 136 9.04 6.44 22.17
C LEU A 136 9.64 7.37 23.22
N SER A 137 10.96 7.36 23.33
CA SER A 137 11.68 8.43 24.05
C SER A 137 11.74 9.71 23.19
N ASP A 138 12.00 10.86 23.82
CA ASP A 138 12.24 12.10 23.08
C ASP A 138 13.44 11.99 22.14
N ALA A 139 14.47 11.22 22.52
CA ALA A 139 15.61 10.95 21.66
C ALA A 139 15.25 10.08 20.44
N ASP A 140 14.27 9.19 20.56
CA ASP A 140 13.80 8.42 19.37
C ASP A 140 13.03 9.31 18.40
N LYS A 141 12.22 10.23 18.92
CA LYS A 141 11.46 11.18 18.08
C LYS A 141 12.36 12.07 17.24
N GLU A 142 13.55 12.40 17.75
CA GLU A 142 14.51 13.24 17.01
C GLU A 142 15.21 12.50 15.87
N LYS A 143 15.14 11.18 15.81
CA LYS A 143 15.83 10.37 14.77
C LYS A 143 15.13 10.34 13.43
N PHE A 144 13.83 10.67 13.37
CA PHE A 144 13.02 10.46 12.18
C PHE A 144 12.59 11.77 11.52
N TYR A 145 12.46 11.71 10.19
CA TYR A 145 11.71 12.69 9.41
C TYR A 145 10.21 12.33 9.44
N TYR A 146 9.33 13.28 9.22
CA TYR A 146 7.88 13.09 9.02
C TYR A 146 7.12 12.39 10.16
N LEU A 147 7.71 12.31 11.35
CA LEU A 147 7.08 11.65 12.50
C LEU A 147 5.72 12.28 12.86
N ASP A 148 5.60 13.60 12.66
CA ASP A 148 4.37 14.37 12.86
C ASP A 148 3.19 13.87 12.01
N LYS A 149 3.43 13.22 10.88
CA LYS A 149 2.39 12.66 10.01
C LYS A 149 1.63 11.50 10.65
N GLY A 150 2.26 10.77 11.57
CA GLY A 150 1.62 9.68 12.33
C GLY A 150 0.82 10.12 13.55
N VAL A 151 0.67 11.44 13.80
CA VAL A 151 -0.05 11.97 14.97
C VAL A 151 -1.52 12.18 14.64
N VAL A 152 -2.40 11.48 15.37
CA VAL A 152 -3.85 11.63 15.30
C VAL A 152 -4.40 11.89 16.71
N ASN A 153 -5.26 12.90 16.86
CA ASN A 153 -5.83 13.28 18.16
C ASN A 153 -4.76 13.46 19.28
N ALA A 154 -3.64 14.09 18.93
CA ALA A 154 -2.49 14.34 19.81
C ALA A 154 -1.79 13.08 20.33
N LYS A 155 -1.94 11.93 19.69
CA LYS A 155 -1.24 10.68 19.99
C LYS A 155 -0.49 10.17 18.76
N GLN A 156 0.67 9.58 18.95
CA GLN A 156 1.49 8.98 17.89
C GLN A 156 0.99 7.58 17.60
N TYR A 157 0.09 7.41 16.62
CA TYR A 157 -0.44 6.10 16.24
C TYR A 157 0.39 5.37 15.20
N ALA A 158 1.25 6.08 14.49
CA ALA A 158 2.01 5.50 13.40
C ALA A 158 3.42 6.07 13.29
N LEU A 159 4.35 5.26 12.78
CA LEU A 159 5.73 5.67 12.49
C LEU A 159 5.94 5.63 10.97
N PRO A 160 6.46 6.68 10.34
CA PRO A 160 6.63 6.73 8.89
C PRO A 160 7.62 5.65 8.42
N ILE A 161 7.31 4.95 7.34
CA ILE A 161 8.21 3.96 6.73
C ILE A 161 8.37 4.17 5.22
N VAL A 162 7.33 4.62 4.53
CA VAL A 162 7.37 4.95 3.10
C VAL A 162 6.89 6.37 2.91
N VAL A 163 7.78 7.23 2.43
CA VAL A 163 7.46 8.63 2.10
C VAL A 163 7.95 8.93 0.70
N GLY A 164 7.22 9.74 -0.03
CA GLY A 164 7.56 10.07 -1.40
C GLY A 164 6.89 9.15 -2.42
N ASN A 165 7.67 8.49 -3.26
CA ASN A 165 7.15 7.64 -4.33
C ASN A 165 6.09 8.37 -5.19
N ALA A 166 6.43 9.58 -5.64
CA ALA A 166 5.55 10.40 -6.46
C ALA A 166 5.07 9.62 -7.71
N ARG A 167 3.80 9.77 -8.05
CA ARG A 167 3.24 9.18 -9.26
C ARG A 167 3.54 10.09 -10.44
N VAL A 168 4.52 9.70 -11.25
CA VAL A 168 4.99 10.49 -12.40
C VAL A 168 4.51 9.89 -13.73
N LEU A 169 4.42 10.71 -14.75
CA LEU A 169 4.16 10.28 -16.11
C LEU A 169 5.49 9.89 -16.77
N TYR A 170 5.79 8.60 -16.81
CA TYR A 170 6.92 8.08 -17.57
C TYR A 170 6.63 8.09 -19.07
N TYR A 171 7.67 8.35 -19.85
CA TYR A 171 7.59 8.23 -21.31
C TYR A 171 8.82 7.55 -21.92
N ASN A 172 8.59 6.82 -23.00
CA ASN A 172 9.63 6.16 -23.76
C ASN A 172 10.15 7.12 -24.84
N LYS A 173 11.36 7.67 -24.65
CA LYS A 173 11.97 8.65 -25.57
C LYS A 173 12.13 8.09 -26.98
N THR A 174 12.50 6.82 -27.10
CA THR A 174 12.64 6.17 -28.41
C THR A 174 11.33 6.17 -29.17
N LEU A 175 10.21 5.81 -28.52
CA LEU A 175 8.89 5.76 -29.16
C LEU A 175 8.35 7.15 -29.48
N LEU A 176 8.56 8.13 -28.58
CA LEU A 176 8.20 9.52 -28.84
C LEU A 176 8.93 10.06 -30.07
N ASN A 177 10.24 9.83 -30.16
CA ASN A 177 11.04 10.24 -31.31
C ASN A 177 10.58 9.56 -32.61
N GLN A 178 10.24 8.27 -32.59
CA GLN A 178 9.68 7.55 -33.74
C GLN A 178 8.35 8.13 -34.21
N ALA A 179 7.53 8.65 -33.29
CA ALA A 179 6.28 9.32 -33.59
C ALA A 179 6.43 10.81 -33.96
N GLY A 180 7.67 11.34 -33.97
CA GLY A 180 7.94 12.74 -34.27
C GLY A 180 7.62 13.70 -33.13
N VAL A 181 7.46 13.19 -31.90
CA VAL A 181 7.28 14.00 -30.70
C VAL A 181 8.66 14.36 -30.13
N SER A 182 9.06 15.62 -30.28
CA SER A 182 10.41 16.09 -29.91
C SER A 182 10.52 16.64 -28.49
N LYS A 183 9.40 16.87 -27.81
CA LYS A 183 9.33 17.39 -26.42
C LYS A 183 8.31 16.60 -25.63
N ALA A 184 8.62 16.31 -24.38
CA ALA A 184 7.66 15.73 -23.44
C ALA A 184 6.46 16.69 -23.22
N PRO A 185 5.24 16.16 -23.10
CA PRO A 185 4.06 16.99 -22.86
C PRO A 185 4.06 17.55 -21.43
N GLU A 186 3.71 18.81 -21.26
CA GLU A 186 3.56 19.46 -19.95
C GLU A 186 2.09 19.71 -19.59
N THR A 187 1.21 19.73 -20.60
CA THR A 187 -0.23 20.01 -20.42
C THR A 187 -1.11 18.86 -20.94
N TRP A 188 -2.38 18.83 -20.54
CA TRP A 188 -3.35 17.87 -21.06
C TRP A 188 -3.50 17.94 -22.58
N GLU A 189 -3.44 19.15 -23.16
CA GLU A 189 -3.53 19.35 -24.61
C GLU A 189 -2.31 18.76 -25.32
N GLU A 190 -1.10 19.12 -24.86
CA GLU A 190 0.15 18.58 -25.41
C GLU A 190 0.22 17.05 -25.26
N PHE A 191 -0.28 16.49 -24.14
CA PHE A 191 -0.35 15.05 -23.93
C PHE A 191 -1.25 14.37 -24.96
N LYS A 192 -2.44 14.93 -25.23
CA LYS A 192 -3.34 14.41 -26.28
C LYS A 192 -2.71 14.49 -27.67
N ASP A 193 -2.00 15.55 -28.00
CA ASP A 193 -1.28 15.69 -29.26
C ASP A 193 -0.15 14.67 -29.41
N ALA A 194 0.61 14.42 -28.33
CA ALA A 194 1.61 13.36 -28.29
C ALA A 194 0.98 11.96 -28.47
N CYS A 195 -0.11 11.69 -27.76
CA CYS A 195 -0.87 10.44 -27.92
C CYS A 195 -1.39 10.26 -29.34
N LYS A 196 -1.89 11.32 -29.98
CA LYS A 196 -2.34 11.31 -31.38
C LYS A 196 -1.20 10.95 -32.33
N SER A 197 -0.02 11.51 -32.12
CA SER A 197 1.18 11.25 -32.91
C SER A 197 1.64 9.79 -32.78
N LEU A 198 1.71 9.27 -31.55
CA LEU A 198 2.04 7.87 -31.26
C LEU A 198 1.05 6.92 -31.93
N LYS A 199 -0.26 7.17 -31.76
CA LYS A 199 -1.32 6.39 -32.43
C LYS A 199 -1.18 6.41 -33.94
N GLY A 200 -0.88 7.57 -34.51
CA GLY A 200 -0.63 7.73 -35.96
C GLY A 200 0.59 6.93 -36.44
N ALA A 201 1.59 6.72 -35.62
CA ALA A 201 2.76 5.88 -35.86
C ALA A 201 2.51 4.37 -35.58
N GLY A 202 1.31 3.98 -35.17
CA GLY A 202 0.96 2.59 -34.82
C GLY A 202 1.52 2.13 -33.46
N ILE A 203 1.89 3.07 -32.58
CA ILE A 203 2.39 2.82 -31.25
C ILE A 203 1.24 2.99 -30.25
N THR A 204 1.12 2.10 -29.27
CA THR A 204 0.16 2.27 -28.16
C THR A 204 0.55 3.51 -27.35
N PRO A 205 -0.30 4.56 -27.32
CA PRO A 205 0.12 5.82 -26.70
C PRO A 205 0.22 5.73 -25.17
N PHE A 206 -0.84 5.24 -24.52
CA PHE A 206 -1.02 5.26 -23.09
C PHE A 206 -1.80 4.05 -22.60
N GLN A 207 -1.52 3.58 -21.38
CA GLN A 207 -2.27 2.55 -20.69
C GLN A 207 -2.49 2.93 -19.23
N GLN A 208 -3.62 2.46 -18.69
CA GLN A 208 -4.00 2.59 -17.29
C GLN A 208 -4.56 1.28 -16.76
N GLN A 209 -4.37 1.00 -15.46
CA GLN A 209 -4.73 -0.26 -14.80
C GLN A 209 -6.19 -0.28 -14.28
N TRP A 210 -7.17 0.00 -15.12
CA TRP A 210 -8.59 -0.03 -14.73
C TRP A 210 -9.12 -1.42 -14.38
N GLY A 211 -8.37 -2.47 -14.67
CA GLY A 211 -8.68 -3.85 -14.28
C GLY A 211 -8.12 -4.27 -12.93
N ASP A 212 -7.35 -3.42 -12.24
CA ASP A 212 -6.87 -3.72 -10.90
C ASP A 212 -8.03 -3.84 -9.91
N ALA A 213 -7.89 -4.74 -8.94
CA ALA A 213 -8.88 -4.93 -7.89
C ALA A 213 -8.80 -3.85 -6.79
N SER A 214 -7.66 -3.19 -6.64
CA SER A 214 -7.41 -2.20 -5.59
C SER A 214 -7.83 -0.80 -5.99
N LYS A 215 -8.63 -0.14 -5.14
CA LYS A 215 -8.94 1.29 -5.25
C LYS A 215 -7.73 2.20 -5.09
N GLY A 216 -6.61 1.68 -4.54
CA GLY A 216 -5.34 2.39 -4.49
C GLY A 216 -4.83 2.82 -5.86
N SER A 217 -5.29 2.16 -6.94
CA SER A 217 -5.03 2.58 -8.32
C SER A 217 -5.58 3.98 -8.67
N LEU A 218 -6.51 4.54 -7.87
CA LEU A 218 -6.96 5.94 -8.01
C LEU A 218 -5.80 6.95 -7.90
N ASN A 219 -4.72 6.58 -7.22
CA ASN A 219 -3.51 7.40 -7.09
C ASN A 219 -2.80 7.66 -8.43
N GLU A 220 -3.04 6.81 -9.44
CA GLU A 220 -2.56 6.96 -10.82
C GLU A 220 -3.68 7.29 -11.80
N LEU A 221 -4.92 6.83 -11.51
CA LEU A 221 -6.01 6.83 -12.48
C LEU A 221 -6.87 8.10 -12.47
N TYR A 222 -7.11 8.68 -11.27
CA TYR A 222 -8.06 9.79 -11.16
C TYR A 222 -7.56 10.96 -10.31
N PHE A 223 -6.99 10.71 -9.13
CA PHE A 223 -6.62 11.79 -8.20
C PHE A 223 -5.65 12.81 -8.80
N PRO A 224 -4.59 12.42 -9.53
CA PRO A 224 -3.73 13.40 -10.19
C PRO A 224 -4.51 14.33 -11.11
N TYR A 225 -5.42 13.80 -11.91
CA TYR A 225 -6.20 14.60 -12.85
C TYR A 225 -7.22 15.53 -12.15
N LEU A 226 -7.79 15.09 -11.02
CA LEU A 226 -8.62 15.95 -10.17
C LEU A 226 -7.83 17.17 -9.69
N TRP A 227 -6.65 16.98 -9.13
CA TRP A 227 -5.80 18.07 -8.66
C TRP A 227 -5.30 18.95 -9.81
N GLN A 228 -4.90 18.35 -10.92
CA GLN A 228 -4.50 19.09 -12.14
C GLN A 228 -5.62 20.00 -12.66
N ALA A 229 -6.87 19.57 -12.58
CA ALA A 229 -8.02 20.40 -12.93
C ALA A 229 -8.35 21.48 -11.88
N GLY A 230 -7.64 21.54 -10.75
CA GLY A 230 -7.82 22.49 -9.67
C GLY A 230 -8.87 22.08 -8.62
N GLY A 231 -9.28 20.80 -8.62
CA GLY A 231 -10.20 20.23 -7.62
C GLY A 231 -9.48 19.63 -6.42
N ASP A 232 -10.28 19.22 -5.44
CA ASP A 232 -9.85 18.48 -4.25
C ASP A 232 -10.87 17.41 -3.87
N LEU A 233 -10.45 16.46 -3.00
CA LEU A 233 -11.28 15.33 -2.60
C LEU A 233 -12.33 15.73 -1.57
N PHE A 234 -11.92 16.45 -0.54
CA PHE A 234 -12.77 16.87 0.58
C PHE A 234 -12.54 18.32 0.92
N THR A 235 -13.46 18.91 1.68
CA THR A 235 -13.23 20.18 2.38
C THR A 235 -12.06 20.06 3.34
N GLU A 236 -11.43 21.17 3.72
CA GLU A 236 -10.26 21.20 4.63
C GLU A 236 -10.56 20.53 5.98
N ASP A 237 -11.79 20.60 6.47
CA ASP A 237 -12.22 19.96 7.71
C ASP A 237 -12.67 18.49 7.52
N GLY A 238 -12.57 17.95 6.30
CA GLY A 238 -12.89 16.55 5.97
C GLY A 238 -14.39 16.18 6.07
N LYS A 239 -15.30 17.17 6.22
CA LYS A 239 -16.72 16.89 6.47
C LYS A 239 -17.57 16.78 5.23
N GLU A 240 -17.07 17.21 4.09
CA GLU A 240 -17.79 17.17 2.83
C GLU A 240 -16.87 16.69 1.70
N ALA A 241 -17.35 15.76 0.90
CA ALA A 241 -16.71 15.36 -0.34
C ALA A 241 -17.04 16.38 -1.43
N ILE A 242 -16.00 16.96 -2.04
CA ILE A 242 -16.10 18.04 -3.04
C ILE A 242 -15.53 17.65 -4.41
N PHE A 243 -15.16 16.40 -4.60
CA PHE A 243 -14.61 15.93 -5.87
C PHE A 243 -15.63 15.93 -7.03
N ASN A 244 -16.91 16.23 -6.78
CA ASN A 244 -17.91 16.45 -7.81
C ASN A 244 -18.04 17.91 -8.26
N SER A 245 -17.06 18.74 -7.93
CA SER A 245 -16.92 20.08 -8.49
C SER A 245 -16.74 20.03 -10.03
N ASP A 246 -16.86 21.18 -10.69
CA ASP A 246 -16.59 21.29 -12.13
C ASP A 246 -15.22 20.74 -12.50
N ALA A 247 -14.21 20.88 -11.61
CA ALA A 247 -12.86 20.35 -11.78
C ALA A 247 -12.86 18.81 -11.77
N GLY A 248 -13.58 18.17 -10.84
CA GLY A 248 -13.62 16.72 -10.77
C GLY A 248 -14.36 16.08 -11.95
N ILE A 249 -15.47 16.70 -12.36
CA ILE A 249 -16.19 16.29 -13.57
C ILE A 249 -15.33 16.48 -14.82
N LYS A 250 -14.58 17.59 -14.90
CA LYS A 250 -13.62 17.85 -15.98
C LYS A 250 -12.52 16.79 -16.05
N ALA A 251 -11.97 16.39 -14.91
CA ALA A 251 -10.97 15.33 -14.80
C ALA A 251 -11.51 14.00 -15.33
N ALA A 252 -12.71 13.58 -14.91
CA ALA A 252 -13.35 12.36 -15.39
C ALA A 252 -13.61 12.41 -16.92
N LYS A 253 -14.08 13.55 -17.43
CA LYS A 253 -14.29 13.78 -18.88
C LYS A 253 -12.97 13.70 -19.65
N PHE A 254 -11.89 14.25 -19.11
CA PHE A 254 -10.57 14.16 -19.74
C PHE A 254 -10.13 12.69 -19.87
N ILE A 255 -10.16 11.93 -18.78
CA ILE A 255 -9.78 10.50 -18.78
C ILE A 255 -10.63 9.71 -19.78
N TYR A 256 -11.95 9.89 -19.73
CA TYR A 256 -12.87 9.20 -20.63
C TYR A 256 -12.61 9.56 -22.11
N SER A 257 -12.27 10.82 -22.40
CA SER A 257 -11.93 11.28 -23.76
C SER A 257 -10.69 10.57 -24.32
N LEU A 258 -9.72 10.19 -23.48
CA LEU A 258 -8.55 9.43 -23.95
C LEU A 258 -8.96 8.05 -24.49
N LYS A 259 -9.98 7.43 -23.91
CA LYS A 259 -10.56 6.18 -24.42
C LYS A 259 -11.36 6.42 -25.69
N GLU A 260 -12.26 7.40 -25.70
CA GLU A 260 -13.08 7.72 -26.88
C GLU A 260 -12.22 8.04 -28.11
N GLU A 261 -11.11 8.74 -27.93
CA GLU A 261 -10.16 9.06 -28.99
C GLU A 261 -9.20 7.90 -29.31
N GLY A 262 -9.30 6.79 -28.54
CA GLY A 262 -8.52 5.57 -28.72
C GLY A 262 -7.03 5.77 -28.39
N TYR A 263 -6.71 6.66 -27.47
CA TYR A 263 -5.38 6.79 -26.87
C TYR A 263 -5.19 5.80 -25.72
N LEU A 264 -6.27 5.45 -25.02
CA LEU A 264 -6.39 4.28 -24.17
C LEU A 264 -7.09 3.17 -24.97
N PRO A 265 -6.44 2.03 -25.21
CA PRO A 265 -7.09 0.87 -25.88
C PRO A 265 -8.25 0.31 -25.04
N ASP A 266 -9.18 -0.40 -25.67
CA ASP A 266 -10.30 -1.05 -24.98
C ASP A 266 -9.84 -2.04 -23.91
N SER A 267 -8.67 -2.66 -24.09
CA SER A 267 -8.06 -3.56 -23.10
C SER A 267 -7.75 -2.89 -21.77
N THR A 268 -7.67 -1.55 -21.69
CA THR A 268 -7.38 -0.80 -20.45
C THR A 268 -8.34 -1.17 -19.32
N THR A 269 -9.60 -1.53 -19.63
CA THR A 269 -10.61 -1.90 -18.63
C THR A 269 -10.37 -3.25 -17.95
N SER A 270 -9.46 -4.06 -18.48
CA SER A 270 -9.06 -5.36 -17.93
C SER A 270 -7.58 -5.43 -17.57
N MET A 271 -6.81 -4.37 -17.85
CA MET A 271 -5.38 -4.32 -17.54
C MET A 271 -5.13 -4.12 -16.07
N ASN A 272 -4.14 -4.85 -15.55
CA ASN A 272 -3.54 -4.61 -14.26
C ASN A 272 -2.14 -3.95 -14.40
N TRP A 273 -1.57 -3.49 -13.28
CA TRP A 273 -0.27 -2.83 -13.30
C TRP A 273 0.85 -3.71 -13.87
N ASN A 274 0.89 -5.01 -13.54
CA ASN A 274 1.96 -5.90 -14.00
C ASN A 274 1.98 -6.00 -15.53
N GLU A 275 0.82 -6.06 -16.17
CA GLU A 275 0.71 -6.12 -17.62
C GLU A 275 1.17 -4.81 -18.31
N ILE A 276 0.87 -3.66 -17.68
CA ILE A 276 1.33 -2.34 -18.16
C ILE A 276 2.85 -2.21 -18.01
N ASN A 277 3.37 -2.61 -16.85
CA ASN A 277 4.80 -2.64 -16.56
C ASN A 277 5.58 -3.44 -17.61
N GLU A 278 5.10 -4.65 -17.94
CA GLU A 278 5.70 -5.48 -18.97
C GLU A 278 5.61 -4.86 -20.37
N GLN A 279 4.53 -4.14 -20.70
CA GLN A 279 4.42 -3.43 -21.97
C GLN A 279 5.42 -2.28 -22.06
N PHE A 280 5.59 -1.51 -20.99
CA PHE A 280 6.53 -0.40 -20.94
C PHE A 280 7.99 -0.89 -21.00
N LYS A 281 8.35 -1.90 -20.20
CA LYS A 281 9.66 -2.58 -20.23
C LYS A 281 9.95 -3.19 -21.60
N GLY A 282 8.94 -3.74 -22.25
CA GLY A 282 9.05 -4.32 -23.60
C GLY A 282 9.11 -3.29 -24.74
N GLY A 283 9.16 -1.98 -24.45
CA GLY A 283 9.23 -0.92 -25.45
C GLY A 283 8.00 -0.84 -26.37
N LYS A 284 6.81 -1.17 -25.83
CA LYS A 284 5.54 -1.21 -26.61
C LYS A 284 4.59 -0.08 -26.23
N LEU A 285 4.90 0.69 -25.21
CA LEU A 285 4.01 1.70 -24.63
C LEU A 285 4.71 3.06 -24.60
N GLY A 286 4.03 4.11 -25.10
CA GLY A 286 4.55 5.47 -25.16
C GLY A 286 4.64 6.11 -23.76
N PHE A 287 3.55 6.02 -23.01
CA PHE A 287 3.40 6.62 -21.67
C PHE A 287 2.77 5.66 -20.67
N CYS A 288 3.18 5.75 -19.40
CA CYS A 288 2.46 5.16 -18.26
C CYS A 288 2.62 6.06 -17.01
N VAL A 289 1.67 6.02 -16.10
CA VAL A 289 1.80 6.66 -14.78
C VAL A 289 2.21 5.60 -13.77
N ALA A 290 3.27 5.87 -13.01
CA ALA A 290 3.77 4.95 -12.00
C ALA A 290 4.54 5.68 -10.90
N GLY A 291 4.78 4.99 -9.78
CA GLY A 291 5.65 5.47 -8.73
C GLY A 291 7.12 5.56 -9.16
N THR A 292 7.86 6.49 -8.54
CA THR A 292 9.30 6.68 -8.81
C THR A 292 10.12 5.42 -8.53
N ASN A 293 9.66 4.54 -7.63
CA ASN A 293 10.28 3.27 -7.31
C ASN A 293 10.32 2.26 -8.49
N LYS A 294 9.64 2.53 -9.62
CA LYS A 294 9.64 1.66 -10.79
C LYS A 294 10.78 1.95 -11.78
N ALA A 295 11.43 3.11 -11.66
CA ALA A 295 12.50 3.53 -12.55
C ALA A 295 13.68 2.54 -12.68
N PRO A 296 14.19 1.94 -11.59
CA PRO A 296 15.27 0.95 -11.70
C PRO A 296 14.92 -0.21 -12.64
N GLY A 297 13.70 -0.74 -12.54
CA GLY A 297 13.24 -1.82 -13.41
C GLY A 297 13.12 -1.42 -14.88
N PHE A 298 12.80 -0.16 -15.19
CA PHE A 298 12.80 0.35 -16.57
C PHE A 298 14.21 0.49 -17.13
N THR A 299 15.14 0.97 -16.29
CA THR A 299 16.58 1.08 -16.63
C THR A 299 17.19 -0.30 -16.88
N GLU A 300 16.92 -1.27 -16.01
CA GLU A 300 17.38 -2.65 -16.15
C GLU A 300 16.86 -3.32 -17.43
N ALA A 301 15.61 -3.04 -17.79
CA ALA A 301 15.01 -3.50 -19.05
C ALA A 301 15.58 -2.79 -20.30
N GLY A 302 16.44 -1.78 -20.15
CA GLY A 302 17.06 -1.04 -21.25
C GLY A 302 16.12 -0.06 -21.93
N VAL A 303 15.05 0.38 -21.29
CA VAL A 303 14.15 1.41 -21.81
C VAL A 303 14.84 2.77 -21.73
N ASP A 304 14.88 3.49 -22.84
CA ASP A 304 15.31 4.90 -22.85
C ASP A 304 14.11 5.76 -22.39
N TRP A 305 13.95 5.85 -21.09
CA TRP A 305 12.86 6.56 -20.44
C TRP A 305 13.27 7.94 -19.92
N ASP A 306 12.25 8.73 -19.64
CA ASP A 306 12.33 9.95 -18.85
C ASP A 306 10.93 10.20 -18.29
N TYR A 307 10.70 11.28 -17.55
CA TYR A 307 9.42 11.53 -16.89
C TYR A 307 9.00 13.00 -16.93
N VAL A 308 7.71 13.21 -16.70
CA VAL A 308 7.11 14.49 -16.33
C VAL A 308 6.48 14.29 -14.95
N THR A 309 6.82 15.13 -13.99
CA THR A 309 6.30 15.02 -12.60
C THR A 309 4.78 15.02 -12.60
N THR A 310 4.18 15.96 -13.33
CA THR A 310 2.73 16.07 -13.47
C THR A 310 2.38 16.84 -14.74
N LEU A 311 1.30 16.42 -15.39
CA LEU A 311 0.66 17.26 -16.39
C LEU A 311 -0.04 18.45 -15.70
N LYS A 312 -0.28 19.51 -16.46
CA LYS A 312 -0.96 20.71 -15.99
C LYS A 312 -2.22 20.97 -16.82
N ASP A 313 -3.27 21.39 -16.11
CA ASP A 313 -4.44 22.04 -16.68
C ASP A 313 -4.63 23.38 -15.95
N ALA A 314 -5.34 23.44 -14.83
CA ALA A 314 -5.39 24.61 -13.98
C ALA A 314 -4.11 24.76 -13.10
N ARG A 315 -3.57 23.64 -12.64
CA ARG A 315 -2.32 23.53 -11.86
C ARG A 315 -1.64 22.19 -12.11
N GLY A 316 -0.46 21.96 -11.53
CA GLY A 316 0.11 20.62 -11.38
C GLY A 316 -0.57 19.86 -10.24
N GLY A 317 -0.49 18.55 -10.25
CA GLY A 317 -0.97 17.72 -9.15
C GLY A 317 -0.63 16.25 -9.35
N THR A 318 0.01 15.64 -8.35
CA THR A 318 0.28 14.20 -8.32
C THR A 318 0.28 13.68 -6.90
N PHE A 319 0.09 12.36 -6.77
CA PHE A 319 0.09 11.67 -5.49
C PHE A 319 1.52 11.39 -5.00
N VAL A 320 1.71 11.53 -3.68
CA VAL A 320 2.88 11.01 -2.95
C VAL A 320 2.41 10.17 -1.78
N ALA A 321 3.13 9.08 -1.51
CA ALA A 321 2.87 8.23 -0.36
C ALA A 321 3.34 8.89 0.95
N ALA A 322 2.63 8.59 2.04
CA ALA A 322 3.00 8.91 3.40
C ALA A 322 2.52 7.77 4.31
N ASP A 323 3.12 6.58 4.14
CA ASP A 323 2.64 5.35 4.75
C ASP A 323 3.48 4.97 5.96
N CYS A 324 2.89 4.21 6.87
CA CYS A 324 3.39 4.05 8.23
C CYS A 324 3.40 2.61 8.72
N LEU A 325 4.22 2.34 9.74
CA LEU A 325 4.09 1.19 10.63
C LEU A 325 3.10 1.53 11.75
N VAL A 326 2.22 0.60 12.06
CA VAL A 326 1.23 0.69 13.13
C VAL A 326 1.34 -0.48 14.09
N LEU A 327 1.19 -0.22 15.39
CA LEU A 327 1.15 -1.22 16.44
C LEU A 327 -0.30 -1.64 16.69
N LEU A 328 -0.59 -2.94 16.61
CA LEU A 328 -1.95 -3.42 16.83
C LEU A 328 -2.26 -3.55 18.33
N SER A 329 -3.42 -3.03 18.74
CA SER A 329 -3.86 -3.08 20.15
C SER A 329 -4.06 -4.51 20.67
N GLY A 330 -4.35 -5.45 19.76
CA GLY A 330 -4.48 -6.88 20.04
C GLY A 330 -3.17 -7.62 20.27
N SER A 331 -2.02 -7.03 19.96
CA SER A 331 -0.70 -7.64 20.23
C SER A 331 -0.52 -7.95 21.72
N LYS A 332 0.01 -9.13 22.00
CA LYS A 332 0.40 -9.56 23.36
C LYS A 332 1.83 -9.17 23.71
N HIS A 333 2.58 -8.69 22.73
CA HIS A 333 4.00 -8.41 22.78
C HIS A 333 4.32 -6.94 22.40
N LYS A 334 3.48 -5.99 22.84
CA LYS A 334 3.52 -4.59 22.42
C LYS A 334 4.87 -3.92 22.59
N ASP A 335 5.55 -4.13 23.74
CA ASP A 335 6.88 -3.56 23.98
C ASP A 335 7.91 -4.06 22.94
N LEU A 336 7.88 -5.38 22.66
CA LEU A 336 8.80 -5.98 21.70
C LEU A 336 8.46 -5.59 20.27
N SER A 337 7.17 -5.48 19.94
CA SER A 337 6.69 -5.04 18.62
C SER A 337 7.04 -3.57 18.38
N ALA A 338 6.91 -2.71 19.36
CA ALA A 338 7.35 -1.31 19.28
C ALA A 338 8.87 -1.20 19.11
N LYS A 339 9.65 -2.03 19.84
CA LYS A 339 11.11 -2.12 19.67
C LYS A 339 11.46 -2.60 18.26
N MET A 340 10.72 -3.56 17.71
CA MET A 340 10.88 -4.03 16.34
C MET A 340 10.60 -2.91 15.33
N ALA A 341 9.56 -2.10 15.51
CA ALA A 341 9.27 -0.96 14.65
C ALA A 341 10.43 0.05 14.64
N LEU A 342 10.97 0.40 15.81
CA LEU A 342 12.13 1.31 15.91
C LEU A 342 13.40 0.71 15.27
N TYR A 343 13.59 -0.61 15.37
CA TYR A 343 14.69 -1.30 14.72
C TYR A 343 14.55 -1.27 13.20
N MET A 344 13.34 -1.56 12.68
CA MET A 344 13.05 -1.49 11.24
C MET A 344 13.30 -0.09 10.68
N LEU A 345 13.04 0.94 11.45
CA LEU A 345 13.23 2.36 11.07
C LEU A 345 14.65 2.90 11.38
N SER A 346 15.59 2.09 11.85
CA SER A 346 16.98 2.52 12.00
C SER A 346 17.61 2.81 10.63
N GLY A 347 18.59 3.72 10.58
CA GLY A 347 19.28 4.07 9.34
C GLY A 347 19.83 2.85 8.60
N GLU A 348 20.43 1.88 9.33
CA GLU A 348 20.93 0.64 8.74
C GLU A 348 19.82 -0.20 8.10
N SER A 349 18.68 -0.37 8.78
CA SER A 349 17.54 -1.15 8.28
C SER A 349 16.89 -0.48 7.07
N MET A 350 16.70 0.84 7.16
CA MET A 350 16.08 1.61 6.08
C MET A 350 16.98 1.68 4.85
N THR A 351 18.31 1.80 5.01
CA THR A 351 19.26 1.71 3.88
C THR A 351 19.07 0.40 3.11
N LYS A 352 19.02 -0.74 3.82
CA LYS A 352 18.78 -2.05 3.18
C LYS A 352 17.42 -2.15 2.50
N PHE A 353 16.37 -1.59 3.11
CA PHE A 353 15.05 -1.56 2.50
C PHE A 353 15.02 -0.70 1.23
N HIS A 354 15.62 0.47 1.26
CA HIS A 354 15.66 1.39 0.12
C HIS A 354 16.57 0.93 -1.03
N GLU A 355 17.50 0.00 -0.79
CA GLU A 355 18.21 -0.71 -1.88
C GLU A 355 17.25 -1.55 -2.73
N MET A 356 16.21 -2.13 -2.12
CA MET A 356 15.18 -2.90 -2.83
C MET A 356 14.09 -1.99 -3.40
N ALA A 357 13.63 -1.00 -2.62
CA ALA A 357 12.52 -0.13 -2.96
C ALA A 357 12.89 1.34 -2.65
N PRO A 358 13.40 2.09 -3.64
CA PRO A 358 13.90 3.45 -3.44
C PRO A 358 12.77 4.42 -3.13
N PHE A 359 12.73 4.87 -1.87
CA PHE A 359 11.83 5.90 -1.35
C PHE A 359 12.65 7.02 -0.70
N ALA A 360 11.99 8.11 -0.30
CA ALA A 360 12.66 9.16 0.44
C ALA A 360 13.11 8.69 1.83
N PRO A 361 14.28 9.13 2.34
CA PRO A 361 14.76 8.77 3.67
C PRO A 361 13.78 9.12 4.78
N VAL A 362 13.57 8.18 5.71
CA VAL A 362 12.76 8.40 6.92
C VAL A 362 13.61 8.49 8.18
N ALA A 363 14.79 7.86 8.23
CA ALA A 363 15.76 7.99 9.30
C ALA A 363 16.82 9.06 8.96
N LYS A 364 17.21 9.86 9.95
CA LYS A 364 18.20 10.93 9.75
C LYS A 364 19.64 10.42 9.63
N ASP A 365 19.90 9.21 10.09
CA ASP A 365 21.18 8.51 10.01
C ASP A 365 21.23 7.46 8.89
N GLU A 366 20.28 7.49 7.99
CA GLU A 366 20.22 6.61 6.83
C GLU A 366 21.28 6.99 5.81
N GLU A 367 21.99 5.98 5.28
CA GLU A 367 23.04 6.17 4.28
C GLU A 367 22.50 6.16 2.83
N TYR A 368 21.20 5.86 2.66
CA TYR A 368 20.58 5.87 1.35
C TYR A 368 20.62 7.27 0.73
N HIS A 369 21.06 7.31 -0.48
CA HIS A 369 20.98 8.51 -1.31
C HIS A 369 19.81 8.34 -2.27
N ASP A 370 18.79 9.18 -2.09
CA ASP A 370 17.65 9.24 -3.01
C ASP A 370 18.14 9.36 -4.46
N ASN A 371 17.38 8.76 -5.38
CA ASN A 371 17.72 8.86 -6.79
C ASN A 371 17.73 10.32 -7.24
N GLU A 372 18.89 10.84 -7.63
CA GLU A 372 19.09 12.22 -8.08
C GLU A 372 18.12 12.61 -9.21
N ASP A 373 17.67 11.63 -10.03
CA ASP A 373 16.71 11.86 -11.10
C ASP A 373 15.37 12.40 -10.59
N PHE A 374 14.99 12.07 -9.33
CA PHE A 374 13.73 12.47 -8.72
C PHE A 374 13.85 13.56 -7.67
N LYS A 375 15.06 13.97 -7.31
CA LYS A 375 15.33 15.01 -6.32
C LYS A 375 14.57 16.31 -6.61
N LYS A 376 14.53 16.69 -7.88
CA LYS A 376 13.83 17.88 -8.36
C LYS A 376 12.34 17.88 -7.96
N ILE A 377 11.68 16.73 -7.94
CA ILE A 377 10.27 16.62 -7.56
C ILE A 377 10.05 17.15 -6.14
N TYR A 378 10.92 16.74 -5.21
CA TYR A 378 10.79 17.07 -3.80
C TYR A 378 11.40 18.43 -3.43
N GLU A 379 12.29 18.97 -4.23
CA GLU A 379 12.93 20.28 -4.00
C GLU A 379 12.20 21.43 -4.70
N GLU A 380 11.74 21.23 -5.94
CA GLU A 380 11.25 22.31 -6.81
C GLU A 380 9.74 22.24 -7.08
N GLU A 381 9.10 21.08 -6.92
CA GLU A 381 7.71 20.85 -7.35
C GLU A 381 6.78 20.47 -6.19
N GLN A 382 7.13 20.80 -4.94
CA GLN A 382 6.38 20.46 -3.72
C GLN A 382 4.91 20.87 -3.78
N ASP A 383 4.58 22.01 -4.39
CA ASP A 383 3.20 22.49 -4.53
C ASP A 383 2.30 21.56 -5.38
N SER A 384 2.91 20.66 -6.15
CA SER A 384 2.22 19.67 -6.96
C SER A 384 2.02 18.32 -6.25
N LEU A 385 2.60 18.14 -5.05
CA LEU A 385 2.59 16.89 -4.32
C LEU A 385 1.41 16.83 -3.34
N HIS A 386 0.57 15.82 -3.48
CA HIS A 386 -0.61 15.62 -2.65
C HIS A 386 -0.55 14.26 -1.95
N VAL A 387 -0.76 14.26 -0.64
CA VAL A 387 -1.06 13.07 0.15
C VAL A 387 -2.58 12.93 0.27
N LEU A 388 -3.07 11.71 0.44
CA LEU A 388 -4.50 11.53 0.70
C LEU A 388 -4.84 11.99 2.13
N PRO A 389 -5.94 12.74 2.30
CA PRO A 389 -6.33 13.20 3.61
C PRO A 389 -6.86 12.03 4.46
N ALA A 390 -6.53 12.04 5.75
CA ALA A 390 -7.05 11.09 6.71
C ALA A 390 -8.50 11.47 7.11
N VAL A 391 -9.47 11.08 6.29
CA VAL A 391 -10.90 11.32 6.50
C VAL A 391 -11.56 10.02 6.91
N LYS A 392 -12.37 10.05 7.97
CA LYS A 392 -13.12 8.89 8.46
C LYS A 392 -14.05 8.33 7.38
N GLY A 393 -13.98 7.03 7.14
CA GLY A 393 -14.77 6.34 6.11
C GLY A 393 -14.25 6.56 4.68
N SER A 394 -13.09 7.22 4.48
CA SER A 394 -12.54 7.48 3.15
C SER A 394 -12.28 6.21 2.36
N ALA A 395 -11.93 5.10 3.02
CA ALA A 395 -11.72 3.82 2.37
C ALA A 395 -12.96 3.33 1.60
N ALA A 396 -14.15 3.40 2.21
CA ALA A 396 -15.40 3.04 1.55
C ALA A 396 -15.80 4.06 0.46
N ILE A 397 -15.51 5.34 0.69
CA ILE A 397 -15.75 6.41 -0.30
C ILE A 397 -14.92 6.17 -1.56
N TYR A 398 -13.65 5.88 -1.41
CA TYR A 398 -12.74 5.61 -2.53
C TYR A 398 -13.11 4.31 -3.28
N ASP A 399 -13.61 3.29 -2.56
CA ASP A 399 -14.09 2.06 -3.19
C ASP A 399 -15.28 2.31 -4.12
N ILE A 400 -16.26 3.11 -3.69
CA ILE A 400 -17.41 3.50 -4.53
C ILE A 400 -16.98 4.38 -5.69
N LEU A 401 -16.12 5.37 -5.44
CA LEU A 401 -15.57 6.23 -6.50
C LEU A 401 -14.86 5.41 -7.56
N TYR A 402 -14.01 4.45 -7.14
CA TYR A 402 -13.29 3.59 -8.06
C TYR A 402 -14.25 2.73 -8.90
N LYS A 403 -15.23 2.09 -8.28
CA LYS A 403 -16.25 1.28 -8.98
C LYS A 403 -17.04 2.09 -10.00
N ASN A 404 -17.47 3.28 -9.64
CA ASN A 404 -18.24 4.14 -10.55
C ASN A 404 -17.35 4.65 -11.72
N LEU A 405 -16.08 4.93 -11.47
CA LEU A 405 -15.14 5.27 -12.54
C LEU A 405 -14.85 4.07 -13.45
N GLN A 406 -14.78 2.84 -12.90
CA GLN A 406 -14.70 1.64 -13.74
C GLN A 406 -15.94 1.47 -14.61
N LEU A 407 -17.15 1.70 -14.09
CA LEU A 407 -18.39 1.69 -14.87
C LEU A 407 -18.38 2.78 -15.95
N MET A 408 -17.85 3.97 -15.65
CA MET A 408 -17.60 5.00 -16.65
C MET A 408 -16.68 4.49 -17.76
N MET A 409 -15.56 3.86 -17.43
CA MET A 409 -14.63 3.33 -18.39
C MET A 409 -15.23 2.18 -19.24
N LEU A 410 -16.21 1.45 -18.71
CA LEU A 410 -17.00 0.48 -19.45
C LEU A 410 -18.09 1.12 -20.33
N GLY A 411 -18.38 2.41 -20.16
CA GLY A 411 -19.46 3.14 -20.86
C GLY A 411 -20.84 2.90 -20.27
N GLU A 412 -20.93 2.38 -19.05
CA GLU A 412 -22.20 2.15 -18.33
C GLU A 412 -22.68 3.39 -17.59
N LEU A 413 -21.77 4.29 -17.17
CA LEU A 413 -22.05 5.59 -16.62
C LEU A 413 -21.38 6.69 -17.47
N SER A 414 -22.01 7.84 -17.55
CA SER A 414 -21.31 9.04 -18.03
C SER A 414 -20.30 9.54 -16.99
N PRO A 415 -19.30 10.34 -17.37
CA PRO A 415 -18.36 10.94 -16.43
C PRO A 415 -19.05 11.75 -15.33
N GLU A 416 -20.10 12.47 -15.65
CA GLU A 416 -20.89 13.25 -14.69
C GLU A 416 -21.65 12.37 -13.70
N GLU A 417 -22.30 11.29 -14.17
CA GLU A 417 -23.01 10.34 -13.33
C GLU A 417 -22.04 9.64 -12.37
N ALA A 418 -20.91 9.12 -12.88
CA ALA A 418 -19.91 8.43 -12.06
C ALA A 418 -19.44 9.29 -10.87
N ILE A 419 -19.12 10.55 -11.13
CA ILE A 419 -18.62 11.47 -10.10
C ILE A 419 -19.74 11.93 -9.15
N ASN A 420 -20.92 12.30 -9.65
CA ASN A 420 -22.00 12.78 -8.81
C ASN A 420 -22.60 11.69 -7.92
N GLU A 421 -22.77 10.47 -8.41
CA GLU A 421 -23.24 9.34 -7.60
C GLU A 421 -22.23 8.98 -6.51
N SER A 422 -20.93 9.01 -6.81
CA SER A 422 -19.88 8.78 -5.83
C SER A 422 -19.86 9.85 -4.74
N ALA A 423 -19.97 11.13 -5.11
CA ALA A 423 -19.99 12.23 -4.13
C ALA A 423 -21.26 12.23 -3.27
N LYS A 424 -22.39 11.86 -3.86
CA LYS A 424 -23.65 11.68 -3.09
C LYS A 424 -23.46 10.61 -2.01
N TYR A 425 -22.97 9.44 -2.37
CA TYR A 425 -22.68 8.37 -1.40
C TYR A 425 -21.68 8.85 -0.33
N ALA A 426 -20.60 9.52 -0.74
CA ALA A 426 -19.59 10.04 0.17
C ALA A 426 -20.21 10.99 1.21
N ASN A 427 -21.02 11.93 0.79
CA ASN A 427 -21.64 12.90 1.69
C ASN A 427 -22.72 12.28 2.60
N GLU A 428 -23.44 11.25 2.12
CA GLU A 428 -24.33 10.45 2.96
C GLU A 428 -23.56 9.67 4.04
N ALA A 429 -22.39 9.10 3.70
CA ALA A 429 -21.53 8.38 4.64
C ALA A 429 -20.88 9.34 5.67
N LEU A 430 -20.35 10.46 5.22
CA LEU A 430 -19.75 11.48 6.09
C LEU A 430 -20.73 12.08 7.08
N ALA A 431 -22.02 12.25 6.70
CA ALA A 431 -23.06 12.75 7.58
C ALA A 431 -23.46 11.77 8.71
N GLN A 432 -23.05 10.50 8.61
CA GLN A 432 -23.33 9.46 9.62
C GLN A 432 -22.15 9.27 10.60
N ASN A 433 -21.01 9.88 10.33
CA ASN A 433 -19.78 9.80 11.12
C ASN A 433 -19.65 10.99 12.09
#